data_7bea63b2c127d927d6e29d5488e0541c
#
_entry.id   7bea63b2c127d927d6e29d5488e0541c
#
_cell.length_a   1.000
_cell.length_b   1.000
_cell.length_c   1.000
_cell.angle_alpha   90.00
_cell.angle_beta   90.00
_cell.angle_gamma   90.00
#
_symmetry.space_group_name_H-M   'P 1'
#
loop_
_entity.id
_entity.type
_entity.pdbx_description
1 polymer ?
#
loop_
_entity_poly.entity_id
_entity_poly.type
_entity_poly.pdbx_seq_one_letter_code
_entity_poly.pdbx_strand_id
1 'polypeptide(L)'
;VLERRYQIKNLLFAVYPDRKPLNYQPIMCGIVAYVGHRQAHEVIIKGLKRLEYRGYDSTGIALLNGGLNVYKKKGKVSELERFIKDQKLDSHIGMGHTRWATHGEPNDENAHPHYSATKKLAIIHNGIIENYSSLKQELLRKGHTFLSETDTEVFVHFIEDIQQNEQCSIDEAVRLALTKVVGAYAIVVMSLNDPDLLIAARKGSPLVLGVGRGEFFM
;
A
#
# COMPACT_ATOMS: atom_id res chain seq x y z
N VAL A 1 -1.24 -5.34 -24.66
CA VAL A 1 -1.97 -5.34 -23.38
C VAL A 1 -2.53 -3.93 -23.19
N LEU A 2 -3.86 -3.76 -23.31
CA LEU A 2 -4.53 -2.47 -23.13
C LEU A 2 -4.59 -2.14 -21.62
N GLU A 3 -3.70 -1.27 -21.18
CA GLU A 3 -3.78 -0.63 -19.86
C GLU A 3 -4.90 0.42 -19.91
N ARG A 4 -5.94 0.25 -19.09
CA ARG A 4 -6.93 1.32 -18.89
C ARG A 4 -6.48 2.20 -17.74
N ARG A 5 -6.13 3.45 -18.04
CA ARG A 5 -5.79 4.48 -17.08
C ARG A 5 -6.99 5.38 -16.85
N TYR A 6 -7.27 5.65 -15.59
CA TYR A 6 -8.24 6.64 -15.17
C TYR A 6 -7.51 7.63 -14.26
N GLN A 7 -7.34 8.85 -14.72
CA GLN A 7 -6.85 9.95 -13.88
C GLN A 7 -8.05 10.75 -13.40
N ILE A 8 -8.29 10.66 -12.10
CA ILE A 8 -9.23 11.55 -11.41
C ILE A 8 -8.34 12.47 -10.57
N LYS A 9 -8.68 13.75 -10.47
CA LYS A 9 -7.91 14.71 -9.67
C LYS A 9 -7.59 14.06 -8.30
N ASN A 10 -6.31 13.93 -7.97
CA ASN A 10 -5.78 13.32 -6.74
C ASN A 10 -5.79 11.77 -6.68
N LEU A 11 -6.12 11.08 -7.78
CA LEU A 11 -6.07 9.61 -7.83
C LEU A 11 -5.62 9.13 -9.21
N LEU A 12 -4.60 8.30 -9.25
CA LEU A 12 -4.21 7.51 -10.41
C LEU A 12 -4.56 6.04 -10.17
N PHE A 13 -5.35 5.46 -11.05
CA PHE A 13 -5.80 4.07 -10.95
C PHE A 13 -5.48 3.30 -12.23
N ALA A 14 -4.71 2.22 -12.11
CA ALA A 14 -4.38 1.33 -13.23
C ALA A 14 -5.00 -0.06 -13.02
N VAL A 15 -5.70 -0.54 -14.04
CA VAL A 15 -6.29 -1.89 -14.06
C VAL A 15 -5.62 -2.70 -15.18
N TYR A 16 -4.98 -3.78 -14.79
CA TYR A 16 -4.47 -4.77 -15.72
C TYR A 16 -5.53 -5.88 -15.90
N PRO A 17 -5.89 -6.26 -17.13
CA PRO A 17 -6.92 -7.26 -17.37
C PRO A 17 -6.51 -8.62 -16.80
N ASP A 18 -7.43 -9.26 -16.09
CA ASP A 18 -7.26 -10.62 -15.57
C ASP A 18 -7.38 -11.63 -16.72
N ARG A 19 -6.46 -12.57 -16.80
CA ARG A 19 -6.48 -13.62 -17.85
C ARG A 19 -7.29 -14.86 -17.46
N LYS A 20 -7.75 -14.99 -16.20
CA LYS A 20 -8.55 -16.14 -15.72
C LYS A 20 -9.59 -15.68 -14.66
N PRO A 21 -10.78 -16.30 -14.62
CA PRO A 21 -11.72 -16.08 -13.54
C PRO A 21 -11.14 -16.64 -12.24
N LEU A 22 -11.18 -15.83 -11.18
CA LEU A 22 -10.77 -16.22 -9.83
C LEU A 22 -11.82 -17.14 -9.19
N ASN A 23 -11.60 -18.46 -9.23
CA ASN A 23 -12.29 -19.42 -8.36
C ASN A 23 -11.52 -19.51 -7.02
N TYR A 24 -11.40 -18.41 -6.32
CA TYR A 24 -10.68 -18.39 -5.04
C TYR A 24 -11.51 -17.67 -3.99
N GLN A 25 -11.88 -18.37 -2.92
CA GLN A 25 -12.35 -17.72 -1.69
C GLN A 25 -11.13 -17.54 -0.78
N PRO A 26 -10.53 -16.39 -0.74
CA PRO A 26 -9.37 -16.18 0.10
C PRO A 26 -9.78 -15.61 1.45
N ILE A 27 -9.20 -16.13 2.50
CA ILE A 27 -8.85 -15.32 3.65
C ILE A 27 -7.94 -14.23 3.09
N MET A 28 -8.42 -12.99 3.02
CA MET A 28 -7.73 -11.91 2.32
C MET A 28 -7.51 -10.73 3.23
N CYS A 29 -6.29 -10.20 3.20
CA CYS A 29 -5.95 -8.91 3.75
C CYS A 29 -6.94 -7.81 3.31
N GLY A 30 -7.16 -6.79 4.15
CA GLY A 30 -8.00 -5.65 3.85
C GLY A 30 -7.17 -4.43 3.46
N ILE A 31 -7.49 -3.80 2.33
CA ILE A 31 -6.98 -2.49 1.93
C ILE A 31 -8.07 -1.45 2.15
N VAL A 32 -7.72 -0.32 2.77
CA VAL A 32 -8.54 0.89 2.83
C VAL A 32 -7.64 2.09 2.53
N ALA A 33 -8.03 2.93 1.60
CA ALA A 33 -7.35 4.19 1.36
C ALA A 33 -8.38 5.32 1.17
N TYR A 34 -7.97 6.53 1.50
CA TYR A 34 -8.83 7.70 1.49
C TYR A 34 -8.06 8.96 1.11
N VAL A 35 -8.67 9.78 0.28
CA VAL A 35 -8.29 11.17 0.05
C VAL A 35 -9.56 12.01 -0.07
N GLY A 36 -9.62 13.11 0.70
CA GLY A 36 -10.81 13.98 0.70
C GLY A 36 -10.77 15.04 1.78
N HIS A 37 -11.94 15.50 2.22
CA HIS A 37 -12.09 16.62 3.15
C HIS A 37 -12.24 16.21 4.63
N ARG A 38 -12.36 14.90 4.90
CA ARG A 38 -12.52 14.38 6.27
C ARG A 38 -11.17 13.94 6.86
N GLN A 39 -11.15 13.67 8.15
CA GLN A 39 -10.01 13.08 8.83
C GLN A 39 -9.77 11.66 8.31
N ALA A 40 -8.64 11.46 7.61
CA ALA A 40 -8.34 10.22 6.91
C ALA A 40 -8.25 9.03 7.88
N HIS A 41 -7.66 9.22 9.07
CA HIS A 41 -7.51 8.15 10.06
C HIS A 41 -8.85 7.58 10.51
N GLU A 42 -9.89 8.43 10.73
CA GLU A 42 -11.22 7.98 11.14
C GLU A 42 -11.90 7.14 10.06
N VAL A 43 -11.78 7.57 8.80
CA VAL A 43 -12.34 6.86 7.65
C VAL A 43 -11.66 5.50 7.50
N ILE A 44 -10.32 5.48 7.56
CA ILE A 44 -9.51 4.27 7.38
C ILE A 44 -9.77 3.28 8.51
N ILE A 45 -9.70 3.69 9.76
CA ILE A 45 -9.96 2.80 10.92
C ILE A 45 -11.36 2.20 10.84
N LYS A 46 -12.37 3.01 10.50
CA LYS A 46 -13.74 2.49 10.32
C LYS A 46 -13.83 1.47 9.18
N GLY A 47 -13.10 1.69 8.10
CA GLY A 47 -13.01 0.75 6.97
C GLY A 47 -12.33 -0.55 7.37
N LEU A 48 -11.16 -0.47 8.03
CA LEU A 48 -10.41 -1.64 8.50
C LEU A 48 -11.22 -2.50 9.47
N LYS A 49 -11.94 -1.90 10.42
CA LYS A 49 -12.84 -2.62 11.33
C LYS A 49 -13.91 -3.42 10.59
N ARG A 50 -14.42 -2.89 9.48
CA ARG A 50 -15.39 -3.60 8.63
C ARG A 50 -14.78 -4.76 7.85
N LEU A 51 -13.46 -4.79 7.67
CA LEU A 51 -12.73 -5.83 6.95
C LEU A 51 -12.14 -6.90 7.88
N GLU A 52 -12.13 -6.69 9.20
CA GLU A 52 -11.57 -7.63 10.18
C GLU A 52 -12.18 -9.03 10.12
N TYR A 53 -13.45 -9.17 9.70
CA TYR A 53 -14.10 -10.47 9.55
C TYR A 53 -13.40 -11.40 8.55
N ARG A 54 -12.55 -10.83 7.67
CA ARG A 54 -11.77 -11.57 6.67
C ARG A 54 -10.51 -12.23 7.24
N GLY A 55 -10.21 -11.99 8.51
CA GLY A 55 -8.96 -12.40 9.16
C GLY A 55 -7.92 -11.28 9.22
N TYR A 56 -7.10 -11.32 10.25
CA TYR A 56 -5.99 -10.39 10.48
C TYR A 56 -4.99 -10.99 11.46
N ASP A 57 -3.73 -10.62 11.33
CA ASP A 57 -2.68 -10.88 12.31
C ASP A 57 -1.98 -9.59 12.75
N SER A 58 -2.06 -8.58 11.91
CA SER A 58 -1.50 -7.25 12.14
C SER A 58 -2.26 -6.18 11.37
N THR A 59 -2.15 -4.95 11.82
CA THR A 59 -2.81 -3.78 11.22
C THR A 59 -1.89 -2.58 11.21
N GLY A 60 -2.10 -1.66 10.25
CA GLY A 60 -1.41 -0.39 10.26
C GLY A 60 -2.03 0.62 9.32
N ILE A 61 -1.62 1.86 9.51
CA ILE A 61 -2.01 3.01 8.71
C ILE A 61 -0.80 3.86 8.32
N ALA A 62 -0.89 4.52 7.19
CA ALA A 62 0.01 5.61 6.79
C ALA A 62 -0.80 6.89 6.57
N LEU A 63 -0.28 8.01 7.04
CA LEU A 63 -0.87 9.34 6.95
C LEU A 63 0.18 10.36 6.52
N LEU A 64 -0.22 11.36 5.75
CA LEU A 64 0.59 12.55 5.49
C LEU A 64 0.19 13.67 6.45
N ASN A 65 1.03 13.92 7.44
CA ASN A 65 0.80 14.87 8.52
C ASN A 65 2.12 15.50 8.94
N GLY A 66 2.51 16.58 8.29
CA GLY A 66 3.83 17.20 8.48
C GLY A 66 5.01 16.30 8.09
N GLY A 67 4.73 15.14 7.51
CA GLY A 67 5.62 14.08 7.08
C GLY A 67 4.81 12.85 6.71
N LEU A 68 5.45 11.85 6.15
CA LEU A 68 4.85 10.53 5.92
C LEU A 68 5.01 9.69 7.20
N ASN A 69 3.92 9.43 7.90
CA ASN A 69 3.91 8.74 9.19
C ASN A 69 3.21 7.39 9.06
N VAL A 70 3.90 6.31 9.44
CA VAL A 70 3.38 4.94 9.46
C VAL A 70 3.24 4.46 10.90
N TYR A 71 2.07 3.97 11.24
CA TYR A 71 1.74 3.38 12.53
C TYR A 71 1.31 1.93 12.31
N LYS A 72 1.98 1.00 12.97
CA LYS A 72 1.76 -0.44 12.79
C LYS A 72 1.63 -1.15 14.12
N LYS A 73 0.78 -2.17 14.19
CA LYS A 73 0.62 -3.00 15.39
C LYS A 73 0.22 -4.42 15.02
N LYS A 74 0.86 -5.40 15.67
CA LYS A 74 0.41 -6.78 15.68
C LYS A 74 -0.97 -6.83 16.35
N GLY A 75 -1.91 -7.58 15.77
CA GLY A 75 -3.24 -7.81 16.31
C GLY A 75 -4.35 -7.00 15.64
N LYS A 76 -5.41 -6.75 16.40
CA LYS A 76 -6.66 -6.13 15.95
C LYS A 76 -6.51 -4.64 15.62
N VAL A 77 -7.44 -4.11 14.84
CA VAL A 77 -7.56 -2.66 14.62
C VAL A 77 -7.72 -1.90 15.94
N SER A 78 -8.37 -2.49 16.94
CA SER A 78 -8.49 -1.88 18.28
C SER A 78 -7.15 -1.73 19.02
N GLU A 79 -6.15 -2.59 18.75
CA GLU A 79 -4.80 -2.44 19.30
C GLU A 79 -4.08 -1.25 18.63
N LEU A 80 -4.22 -1.11 17.31
CA LEU A 80 -3.71 0.03 16.57
C LEU A 80 -4.37 1.33 17.05
N GLU A 81 -5.70 1.37 17.24
CA GLU A 81 -6.40 2.55 17.76
C GLU A 81 -5.87 2.98 19.14
N ARG A 82 -5.65 2.02 20.04
CA ARG A 82 -5.05 2.34 21.36
C ARG A 82 -3.64 2.92 21.22
N PHE A 83 -2.85 2.34 20.31
CA PHE A 83 -1.48 2.78 20.09
C PHE A 83 -1.39 4.20 19.52
N ILE A 84 -2.33 4.58 18.63
CA ILE A 84 -2.32 5.90 17.98
C ILE A 84 -3.12 6.97 18.72
N LYS A 85 -3.79 6.64 19.83
CA LYS A 85 -4.73 7.51 20.55
C LYS A 85 -4.17 8.89 20.87
N ASP A 86 -2.90 8.95 21.28
CA ASP A 86 -2.24 10.17 21.72
C ASP A 86 -1.33 10.77 20.61
N GLN A 87 -1.44 10.27 19.39
CA GLN A 87 -0.69 10.76 18.25
C GLN A 87 -1.45 11.89 17.53
N LYS A 88 -0.69 12.78 16.91
CA LYS A 88 -1.25 13.79 16.03
C LYS A 88 -1.59 13.17 14.68
N LEU A 89 -2.88 13.00 14.38
CA LEU A 89 -3.35 12.24 13.21
C LEU A 89 -4.07 13.13 12.16
N ASP A 90 -3.91 14.45 12.27
CA ASP A 90 -4.59 15.40 11.36
C ASP A 90 -4.06 15.23 9.92
N SER A 91 -4.88 14.61 9.08
CA SER A 91 -4.56 14.34 7.66
C SER A 91 -5.84 14.12 6.87
N HIS A 92 -5.87 14.64 5.65
CA HIS A 92 -6.94 14.44 4.69
C HIS A 92 -6.67 13.30 3.69
N ILE A 93 -5.49 12.67 3.77
CA ILE A 93 -5.06 11.58 2.92
C ILE A 93 -4.40 10.48 3.75
N GLY A 94 -4.66 9.24 3.40
CA GLY A 94 -4.05 8.12 4.08
C GLY A 94 -4.43 6.78 3.47
N MET A 95 -3.77 5.74 3.96
CA MET A 95 -4.05 4.35 3.63
C MET A 95 -3.86 3.45 4.85
N GLY A 96 -4.54 2.32 4.87
CA GLY A 96 -4.46 1.35 5.94
C GLY A 96 -4.66 -0.07 5.46
N HIS A 97 -4.22 -1.00 6.28
CA HIS A 97 -4.17 -2.42 5.94
C HIS A 97 -4.45 -3.31 7.15
N THR A 98 -5.22 -4.36 6.94
CA THR A 98 -5.26 -5.53 7.81
C THR A 98 -4.55 -6.68 7.12
N ARG A 99 -3.44 -7.14 7.70
CA ARG A 99 -2.61 -8.19 7.13
C ARG A 99 -3.06 -9.56 7.63
N TRP A 100 -3.03 -10.55 6.75
CA TRP A 100 -2.95 -11.97 7.06
C TRP A 100 -1.64 -12.50 6.46
N ALA A 101 -0.75 -12.98 7.31
CA ALA A 101 0.62 -13.29 6.90
C ALA A 101 0.67 -14.37 5.82
N THR A 102 1.35 -14.05 4.72
CA THR A 102 1.79 -14.99 3.68
C THR A 102 3.30 -15.17 3.68
N HIS A 103 4.04 -14.10 4.03
CA HIS A 103 5.49 -14.06 4.15
C HIS A 103 5.90 -13.33 5.43
N GLY A 104 6.79 -13.92 6.21
CA GLY A 104 7.25 -13.38 7.49
C GLY A 104 6.24 -13.54 8.63
N GLU A 105 6.75 -13.64 9.85
CA GLU A 105 5.94 -13.80 11.06
C GLU A 105 5.04 -12.59 11.35
N PRO A 106 3.89 -12.79 12.02
CA PRO A 106 3.07 -11.69 12.51
C PRO A 106 3.79 -10.90 13.61
N ASN A 107 4.28 -9.71 13.24
CA ASN A 107 4.91 -8.75 14.13
C ASN A 107 4.68 -7.31 13.63
N ASP A 108 5.11 -6.32 14.39
CA ASP A 108 4.96 -4.91 14.03
C ASP A 108 5.82 -4.55 12.78
N GLU A 109 6.96 -5.19 12.57
CA GLU A 109 7.88 -4.91 11.45
C GLU A 109 7.31 -5.40 10.12
N ASN A 110 6.75 -6.61 10.11
CA ASN A 110 6.15 -7.23 8.93
C ASN A 110 4.73 -6.72 8.62
N ALA A 111 4.11 -5.95 9.52
CA ALA A 111 2.82 -5.31 9.27
C ALA A 111 2.93 -4.24 8.16
N HIS A 112 1.87 -4.08 7.39
CA HIS A 112 1.74 -2.98 6.43
C HIS A 112 1.19 -1.71 7.10
N PRO A 113 1.49 -0.52 6.58
CA PRO A 113 2.27 -0.18 5.38
C PRO A 113 3.78 -0.34 5.55
N HIS A 114 4.53 -0.44 4.43
CA HIS A 114 5.98 -0.43 4.40
C HIS A 114 6.51 0.88 3.82
N TYR A 115 7.63 1.35 4.39
CA TYR A 115 8.38 2.48 3.87
C TYR A 115 9.37 2.06 2.78
N SER A 116 9.68 2.98 1.87
CA SER A 116 10.89 2.95 1.05
C SER A 116 12.16 3.23 1.87
N ALA A 117 13.33 3.04 1.27
CA ALA A 117 14.63 3.23 1.93
C ALA A 117 14.80 4.65 2.52
N THR A 118 14.35 5.67 1.81
CA THR A 118 14.42 7.08 2.29
C THR A 118 13.22 7.51 3.13
N LYS A 119 12.24 6.63 3.33
CA LYS A 119 10.95 6.90 3.99
C LYS A 119 10.11 7.98 3.30
N LYS A 120 10.34 8.24 2.03
CA LYS A 120 9.56 9.20 1.23
C LYS A 120 8.35 8.56 0.57
N LEU A 121 8.35 7.23 0.42
CA LEU A 121 7.22 6.47 -0.10
C LEU A 121 6.70 5.52 0.98
N ALA A 122 5.40 5.24 0.93
CA ALA A 122 4.78 4.14 1.65
C ALA A 122 3.87 3.34 0.74
N ILE A 123 3.74 2.04 0.99
CA ILE A 123 2.92 1.11 0.21
C ILE A 123 2.11 0.17 1.11
N ILE A 124 0.90 -0.15 0.68
CA ILE A 124 0.13 -1.32 1.13
C ILE A 124 -0.10 -2.24 -0.06
N HIS A 125 -0.16 -3.56 0.21
CA HIS A 125 -0.22 -4.58 -0.83
C HIS A 125 -1.04 -5.78 -0.38
N ASN A 126 -1.93 -6.23 -1.26
CA ASN A 126 -2.59 -7.53 -1.21
C ASN A 126 -2.12 -8.36 -2.41
N GLY A 127 -1.62 -9.55 -2.17
CA GLY A 127 -1.11 -10.43 -3.20
C GLY A 127 0.27 -10.97 -2.90
N ILE A 128 0.98 -11.39 -3.94
CA ILE A 128 2.34 -11.92 -3.84
C ILE A 128 3.17 -11.44 -5.04
N ILE A 129 4.34 -10.88 -4.74
CA ILE A 129 5.36 -10.56 -5.75
C ILE A 129 6.28 -11.76 -5.88
N GLU A 130 6.00 -12.64 -6.82
CA GLU A 130 6.67 -13.95 -6.98
C GLU A 130 8.18 -13.82 -7.21
N ASN A 131 8.61 -12.78 -7.91
CA ASN A 131 10.03 -12.52 -8.21
C ASN A 131 10.73 -11.60 -7.20
N TYR A 132 10.14 -11.39 -6.00
CA TYR A 132 10.71 -10.49 -4.99
C TYR A 132 12.15 -10.85 -4.57
N SER A 133 12.49 -12.13 -4.55
CA SER A 133 13.82 -12.59 -4.14
C SER A 133 14.92 -12.07 -5.07
N SER A 134 14.71 -12.10 -6.40
CA SER A 134 15.66 -11.55 -7.37
C SER A 134 15.75 -10.03 -7.29
N LEU A 135 14.62 -9.35 -7.10
CA LEU A 135 14.59 -7.89 -6.89
C LEU A 135 15.33 -7.51 -5.60
N LYS A 136 15.12 -8.26 -4.52
CA LYS A 136 15.82 -8.05 -3.24
C LYS A 136 17.34 -8.16 -3.40
N GLN A 137 17.82 -9.19 -4.11
CA GLN A 137 19.24 -9.37 -4.35
C GLN A 137 19.86 -8.22 -5.19
N GLU A 138 19.12 -7.70 -6.17
CA GLU A 138 19.54 -6.54 -6.95
C GLU A 138 19.66 -5.29 -6.06
N LEU A 139 18.65 -5.02 -5.25
CA LEU A 139 18.62 -3.88 -4.34
C LEU A 139 19.69 -3.98 -3.25
N LEU A 140 19.95 -5.17 -2.69
CA LEU A 140 21.06 -5.39 -1.75
C LEU A 140 22.41 -5.04 -2.37
N ARG A 141 22.65 -5.39 -3.64
CA ARG A 141 23.89 -5.01 -4.36
C ARG A 141 24.02 -3.50 -4.57
N LYS A 142 22.91 -2.78 -4.58
CA LYS A 142 22.84 -1.31 -4.63
C LYS A 142 22.92 -0.64 -3.25
N GLY A 143 23.06 -1.43 -2.17
CA GLY A 143 23.21 -0.92 -0.79
C GLY A 143 21.90 -0.73 -0.03
N HIS A 144 20.77 -1.20 -0.54
CA HIS A 144 19.51 -1.18 0.21
C HIS A 144 19.58 -2.13 1.42
N THR A 145 18.93 -1.75 2.51
CA THR A 145 18.74 -2.58 3.70
C THR A 145 17.25 -2.77 3.95
N PHE A 146 16.86 -3.93 4.44
CA PHE A 146 15.46 -4.29 4.67
C PHE A 146 15.24 -4.58 6.15
N LEU A 147 14.13 -4.07 6.69
CA LEU A 147 13.73 -4.28 8.09
C LEU A 147 12.77 -5.46 8.23
N SER A 148 11.95 -5.70 7.21
CA SER A 148 10.95 -6.77 7.20
C SER A 148 11.35 -7.94 6.30
N GLU A 149 10.59 -9.02 6.44
CA GLU A 149 10.73 -10.22 5.61
C GLU A 149 9.75 -10.21 4.43
N THR A 150 9.02 -9.10 4.21
CA THR A 150 7.94 -9.04 3.24
C THR A 150 8.42 -8.72 1.84
N ASP A 151 7.75 -9.28 0.85
CA ASP A 151 7.89 -8.93 -0.56
C ASP A 151 7.49 -7.47 -0.84
N THR A 152 6.60 -6.94 -0.02
CA THR A 152 6.07 -5.58 -0.13
C THR A 152 7.10 -4.51 0.18
N GLU A 153 7.96 -4.71 1.19
CA GLU A 153 9.07 -3.79 1.47
C GLU A 153 10.07 -3.77 0.30
N VAL A 154 10.37 -4.94 -0.26
CA VAL A 154 11.21 -5.03 -1.45
C VAL A 154 10.61 -4.24 -2.60
N PHE A 155 9.29 -4.33 -2.77
CA PHE A 155 8.62 -3.66 -3.87
C PHE A 155 8.63 -2.14 -3.74
N VAL A 156 8.41 -1.57 -2.56
CA VAL A 156 8.47 -0.11 -2.40
C VAL A 156 9.90 0.43 -2.53
N HIS A 157 10.91 -0.31 -2.09
CA HIS A 157 12.32 0.02 -2.35
C HIS A 157 12.63 0.00 -3.84
N PHE A 158 12.08 -0.96 -4.59
CA PHE A 158 12.26 -1.06 -6.04
C PHE A 158 11.59 0.11 -6.79
N ILE A 159 10.40 0.54 -6.35
CA ILE A 159 9.74 1.74 -6.90
C ILE A 159 10.61 2.99 -6.69
N GLU A 160 11.15 3.16 -5.48
CA GLU A 160 12.03 4.29 -5.17
C GLU A 160 13.34 4.27 -5.97
N ASP A 161 13.97 3.10 -6.11
CA ASP A 161 15.18 2.92 -6.93
C ASP A 161 14.94 3.31 -8.40
N ILE A 162 13.81 2.89 -8.98
CA ILE A 162 13.42 3.31 -10.34
C ILE A 162 13.21 4.83 -10.38
N GLN A 163 12.46 5.40 -9.42
CA GLN A 163 12.19 6.84 -9.40
C GLN A 163 13.48 7.68 -9.39
N GLN A 164 14.46 7.24 -8.62
CA GLN A 164 15.76 7.92 -8.51
C GLN A 164 16.63 7.75 -9.76
N ASN A 165 16.70 6.54 -10.31
CA ASN A 165 17.53 6.24 -11.47
C ASN A 165 16.98 6.87 -12.76
N GLU A 166 15.66 6.81 -12.96
CA GLU A 166 15.01 7.36 -14.15
C GLU A 166 14.65 8.84 -14.01
N GLN A 167 14.81 9.44 -12.81
CA GLN A 167 14.45 10.82 -12.49
C GLN A 167 13.03 11.17 -12.92
N CYS A 168 12.10 10.24 -12.72
CA CYS A 168 10.72 10.33 -13.18
C CYS A 168 9.73 10.64 -12.04
N SER A 169 8.49 10.97 -12.39
CA SER A 169 7.40 11.11 -11.43
C SER A 169 7.08 9.80 -10.73
N ILE A 170 6.44 9.87 -9.55
CA ILE A 170 6.11 8.65 -8.77
C ILE A 170 5.14 7.74 -9.52
N ASP A 171 4.18 8.26 -10.25
CA ASP A 171 3.24 7.48 -11.05
C ASP A 171 3.95 6.72 -12.18
N GLU A 172 4.92 7.36 -12.84
CA GLU A 172 5.75 6.72 -13.84
C GLU A 172 6.67 5.65 -13.22
N ALA A 173 7.28 5.91 -12.06
CA ALA A 173 8.09 4.94 -11.34
C ALA A 173 7.27 3.69 -10.96
N VAL A 174 6.05 3.88 -10.43
CA VAL A 174 5.13 2.77 -10.15
C VAL A 174 4.80 2.01 -11.43
N ARG A 175 4.47 2.70 -12.52
CA ARG A 175 4.17 2.08 -13.81
C ARG A 175 5.33 1.22 -14.32
N LEU A 176 6.55 1.74 -14.27
CA LEU A 176 7.76 1.02 -14.69
C LEU A 176 8.02 -0.19 -13.79
N ALA A 177 7.90 -0.03 -12.48
CA ALA A 177 8.04 -1.12 -11.52
C ALA A 177 7.03 -2.26 -11.81
N LEU A 178 5.77 -1.93 -12.10
CA LEU A 178 4.74 -2.91 -12.42
C LEU A 178 5.00 -3.70 -13.72
N THR A 179 5.84 -3.20 -14.63
CA THR A 179 6.28 -3.97 -15.81
C THR A 179 7.31 -5.05 -15.48
N LYS A 180 7.98 -4.93 -14.35
CA LYS A 180 9.08 -5.81 -13.92
C LYS A 180 8.64 -6.87 -12.91
N VAL A 181 7.51 -6.67 -12.22
CA VAL A 181 7.02 -7.61 -11.21
C VAL A 181 6.17 -8.72 -11.82
N VAL A 182 6.34 -9.91 -11.26
CA VAL A 182 5.57 -11.11 -11.58
C VAL A 182 4.69 -11.43 -10.38
N GLY A 183 3.43 -11.79 -10.63
CA GLY A 183 2.48 -12.16 -9.58
C GLY A 183 1.13 -11.45 -9.69
N ALA A 184 0.31 -11.65 -8.67
CA ALA A 184 -0.98 -10.97 -8.51
C ALA A 184 -0.88 -9.93 -7.39
N TYR A 185 -1.44 -8.75 -7.60
CA TYR A 185 -1.35 -7.65 -6.63
C TYR A 185 -2.57 -6.71 -6.68
N ALA A 186 -2.85 -6.11 -5.54
CA ALA A 186 -3.55 -4.85 -5.41
C ALA A 186 -2.70 -3.96 -4.48
N ILE A 187 -2.29 -2.81 -4.95
CA ILE A 187 -1.42 -1.88 -4.21
C ILE A 187 -2.02 -0.49 -4.12
N VAL A 188 -1.64 0.20 -3.05
CA VAL A 188 -1.80 1.65 -2.94
C VAL A 188 -0.47 2.24 -2.48
N VAL A 189 -0.02 3.29 -3.15
CA VAL A 189 1.24 4.00 -2.87
C VAL A 189 0.94 5.45 -2.52
N MET A 190 1.63 5.95 -1.51
CA MET A 190 1.68 7.36 -1.10
C MET A 190 3.10 7.89 -1.21
N SER A 191 3.24 9.16 -1.61
CA SER A 191 4.50 9.88 -1.70
C SER A 191 4.49 11.12 -0.80
N LEU A 192 5.57 11.34 -0.07
CA LEU A 192 5.77 12.57 0.71
C LEU A 192 5.84 13.81 -0.20
N ASN A 193 6.36 13.64 -1.40
CA ASN A 193 6.55 14.73 -2.37
C ASN A 193 5.26 15.08 -3.13
N ASP A 194 4.25 14.20 -3.10
CA ASP A 194 2.96 14.36 -3.79
C ASP A 194 1.81 14.23 -2.77
N PRO A 195 1.64 15.21 -1.88
CA PRO A 195 0.84 15.09 -0.65
C PRO A 195 -0.68 14.92 -0.88
N ASP A 196 -1.15 15.14 -2.09
CA ASP A 196 -2.56 15.02 -2.47
C ASP A 196 -2.82 13.84 -3.42
N LEU A 197 -1.82 12.96 -3.63
CA LEU A 197 -1.90 11.88 -4.61
C LEU A 197 -1.88 10.50 -3.95
N LEU A 198 -2.88 9.68 -4.28
CA LEU A 198 -2.85 8.23 -4.09
C LEU A 198 -2.69 7.54 -5.45
N ILE A 199 -1.76 6.60 -5.53
CA ILE A 199 -1.56 5.78 -6.72
C ILE A 199 -2.02 4.37 -6.39
N ALA A 200 -2.96 3.85 -7.18
CA ALA A 200 -3.48 2.52 -7.00
C ALA A 200 -3.35 1.69 -8.27
N ALA A 201 -2.99 0.43 -8.11
CA ALA A 201 -2.92 -0.51 -9.23
C ALA A 201 -3.36 -1.91 -8.80
N ARG A 202 -3.93 -2.67 -9.73
CA ARG A 202 -4.31 -4.06 -9.50
C ARG A 202 -4.02 -4.95 -10.70
N LYS A 203 -3.67 -6.20 -10.39
CA LYS A 203 -3.55 -7.31 -11.34
C LYS A 203 -3.86 -8.60 -10.59
N GLY A 204 -4.93 -9.30 -10.95
CA GLY A 204 -5.34 -10.54 -10.29
C GLY A 204 -6.06 -10.35 -8.95
N SER A 205 -5.66 -9.42 -8.10
CA SER A 205 -6.30 -9.13 -6.81
C SER A 205 -7.40 -8.08 -6.94
N PRO A 206 -8.51 -8.17 -6.18
CA PRO A 206 -9.56 -7.18 -6.24
C PRO A 206 -9.15 -5.84 -5.60
N LEU A 207 -9.53 -4.74 -6.20
CA LEU A 207 -9.46 -3.39 -5.66
C LEU A 207 -10.65 -2.59 -6.20
N VAL A 208 -11.40 -1.93 -5.31
CA VAL A 208 -12.61 -1.20 -5.64
C VAL A 208 -12.42 0.28 -5.33
N LEU A 209 -12.77 1.13 -6.29
CA LEU A 209 -12.76 2.58 -6.13
C LEU A 209 -14.17 3.08 -5.84
N GLY A 210 -14.34 3.77 -4.72
CA GLY A 210 -15.52 4.55 -4.36
C GLY A 210 -15.30 6.03 -4.64
N VAL A 211 -16.26 6.67 -5.27
CA VAL A 211 -16.24 8.10 -5.60
C VAL A 211 -17.33 8.80 -4.81
N GLY A 212 -16.94 9.73 -3.94
CA GLY A 212 -17.83 10.60 -3.18
C GLY A 212 -17.81 12.05 -3.70
N ARG A 213 -18.43 12.95 -2.96
CA ARG A 213 -18.39 14.39 -3.28
C ARG A 213 -17.10 15.01 -2.77
N GLY A 214 -16.11 15.17 -3.66
CA GLY A 214 -14.77 15.70 -3.30
C GLY A 214 -13.95 14.74 -2.45
N GLU A 215 -14.20 13.45 -2.53
CA GLU A 215 -13.48 12.43 -1.81
C GLU A 215 -13.46 11.09 -2.57
N PHE A 216 -12.41 10.30 -2.33
CA PHE A 216 -12.21 8.98 -2.92
C PHE A 216 -11.85 7.96 -1.85
N PHE A 217 -12.32 6.73 -2.06
CA PHE A 217 -12.09 5.57 -1.19
C PHE A 217 -11.59 4.38 -2.01
N MET A 218 -10.78 3.56 -1.41
CA MET A 218 -10.43 2.25 -1.92
C MET A 218 -10.56 1.20 -0.83
#